data_e3f20373902dac57c9ba785791ee5da7
#
_entry.id   e3f20373902dac57c9ba785791ee5da7
#
_cell.length_a   1.000
_cell.length_b   1.000
_cell.length_c   1.000
_cell.angle_alpha   90.00
_cell.angle_beta   90.00
_cell.angle_gamma   90.00
#
_symmetry.space_group_name_H-M   'P 1'
#
loop_
_entity.id
_entity.type
_entity.pdbx_description
1 polymer ?
#
loop_
_entity_poly.entity_id
_entity_poly.type
_entity_poly.pdbx_seq_one_letter_code
_entity_poly.pdbx_strand_id
1 'polypeptide(L)'
;MSARLDTVFMRPPSRWVVCLLAFAATTGCQRESVEEVETTAVVPVVVETAKEGVLQSVIAATGVVAAAPGAELVVVAPTPGRIAELPHAEGDRVKAGDVLVRFDIPTLAADVASSRARVTQATARIEAAKANVTRLSSLLEQGVAAPRDLEDAKRQLAEADADLEQARSAVQAAVALSDRAVVRAPFSGVVAQRFHNPGDLVEAASSDPVLKVINPSQLQVVAAVPAAELSRVVVGHAAEVRQAGHDETETAKVLTKAPQVDPATATGSVRLAFTKPTLLAAGLTVQVDIVGEEHPHALIVPVAALVNEENELFVMVVGEDNKAHKYPVAVGLSTRTLAEVTSGLKPGARVIVRGQDGLPEGAAVTVESK
;
A
#
# COMPACT_ATOMS: atom_id res chain seq x y z
N MET A 1 22.39 51.03 10.54
CA MET A 1 22.06 52.12 9.63
C MET A 1 20.56 52.08 9.49
N SER A 2 19.78 52.79 10.33
CA SER A 2 19.41 54.20 10.20
C SER A 2 18.56 54.38 8.95
N ALA A 3 17.31 54.75 8.94
CA ALA A 3 16.53 55.77 9.68
C ALA A 3 15.03 55.47 9.42
N ARG A 4 14.08 55.56 10.32
CA ARG A 4 13.45 56.76 10.92
C ARG A 4 12.76 57.67 9.92
N LEU A 5 11.59 57.97 10.25
CA LEU A 5 10.82 59.21 10.47
C LEU A 5 9.49 59.17 9.70
N ASP A 6 8.36 59.68 10.07
CA ASP A 6 7.79 60.40 11.22
C ASP A 6 6.35 60.76 10.78
N THR A 7 5.43 60.61 11.72
CA THR A 7 4.52 61.59 12.30
C THR A 7 3.95 62.72 11.43
N VAL A 8 2.63 62.95 11.53
CA VAL A 8 1.93 64.24 11.81
C VAL A 8 0.41 63.97 11.73
N PHE A 9 -0.40 63.87 12.78
CA PHE A 9 -0.96 64.93 13.64
C PHE A 9 -1.69 66.01 12.87
N MET A 10 -3.04 66.05 13.00
CA MET A 10 -3.72 67.30 13.37
C MET A 10 -5.23 67.13 13.61
N ARG A 11 -5.63 67.58 14.78
CA ARG A 11 -6.98 67.89 15.31
C ARG A 11 -7.27 69.38 15.17
N PRO A 12 -8.44 69.85 15.68
CA PRO A 12 -9.72 70.30 15.11
C PRO A 12 -9.76 71.87 15.06
N PRO A 13 -10.79 72.57 15.03
CA PRO A 13 -11.85 72.81 16.07
C PRO A 13 -13.27 73.33 15.62
N SER A 14 -14.19 73.06 16.45
CA SER A 14 -15.04 74.00 17.24
C SER A 14 -16.06 74.88 16.53
N ARG A 15 -17.31 74.74 17.01
CA ARG A 15 -18.16 75.68 17.79
C ARG A 15 -18.95 76.69 17.04
N TRP A 16 -20.18 76.86 17.54
CA TRP A 16 -21.07 77.92 17.90
C TRP A 16 -22.42 77.83 17.18
N VAL A 17 -23.54 77.62 17.82
CA VAL A 17 -24.31 78.30 18.87
C VAL A 17 -25.51 79.02 18.25
N VAL A 18 -26.67 78.71 18.81
CA VAL A 18 -27.76 79.58 19.37
C VAL A 18 -29.05 79.75 18.58
N CYS A 19 -30.11 79.28 19.23
CA CYS A 19 -31.45 79.95 19.51
C CYS A 19 -32.43 80.09 18.37
N LEU A 20 -33.66 79.89 18.54
CA LEU A 20 -34.73 80.06 19.53
C LEU A 20 -36.09 80.04 18.81
N LEU A 21 -37.08 79.61 19.53
CA LEU A 21 -38.53 80.01 19.57
C LEU A 21 -39.54 79.12 18.80
N ALA A 22 -40.19 78.44 19.62
CA ALA A 22 -41.57 78.04 19.81
C ALA A 22 -42.63 78.55 18.82
N PHE A 23 -43.48 77.66 18.36
CA PHE A 23 -44.93 77.85 18.31
C PHE A 23 -45.67 76.51 18.37
N ALA A 24 -46.57 76.41 19.32
CA ALA A 24 -47.48 75.33 19.55
C ALA A 24 -48.57 75.25 18.51
N ALA A 25 -48.85 74.11 17.95
CA ALA A 25 -50.14 73.77 17.37
C ALA A 25 -50.44 72.30 17.63
N THR A 26 -51.33 72.07 18.57
CA THR A 26 -51.99 70.82 18.86
C THR A 26 -52.92 70.42 17.72
N THR A 27 -52.57 69.35 17.01
CA THR A 27 -53.55 68.54 16.26
C THR A 27 -53.38 67.12 16.63
N GLY A 28 -54.34 66.56 17.34
CA GLY A 28 -54.42 65.14 17.66
C GLY A 28 -54.57 64.31 16.39
N CYS A 29 -53.64 63.49 16.14
CA CYS A 29 -53.82 62.34 15.25
C CYS A 29 -53.95 61.09 16.11
N GLN A 30 -55.10 60.53 16.04
CA GLN A 30 -55.48 59.22 16.49
C GLN A 30 -54.47 58.17 15.86
N ARG A 31 -53.67 57.58 16.70
CA ARG A 31 -52.86 56.41 16.31
C ARG A 31 -53.79 55.23 16.18
N GLU A 32 -54.22 54.90 14.95
CA GLU A 32 -54.64 53.53 14.65
C GLU A 32 -53.46 52.60 14.96
N SER A 33 -53.72 51.72 15.89
CA SER A 33 -52.81 50.56 16.10
C SER A 33 -52.81 49.75 14.82
N VAL A 34 -51.76 49.92 14.01
CA VAL A 34 -51.46 48.98 12.98
C VAL A 34 -51.14 47.72 13.71
N GLU A 35 -52.05 46.78 13.66
CA GLU A 35 -51.82 45.36 14.00
C GLU A 35 -50.67 44.92 13.10
N GLU A 36 -49.50 44.76 13.71
CA GLU A 36 -48.30 44.20 13.05
C GLU A 36 -48.65 42.76 12.74
N VAL A 37 -49.18 42.53 11.53
CA VAL A 37 -49.33 41.19 10.97
C VAL A 37 -47.89 40.66 10.83
N GLU A 38 -47.46 39.84 11.79
CA GLU A 38 -46.29 39.04 11.64
C GLU A 38 -46.48 38.18 10.38
N THR A 39 -46.06 38.71 9.24
CA THR A 39 -45.88 37.91 8.04
C THR A 39 -44.72 36.97 8.34
N THR A 40 -45.05 35.81 8.89
CA THR A 40 -44.09 34.73 9.06
C THR A 40 -43.59 34.38 7.67
N ALA A 41 -42.38 34.84 7.35
CA ALA A 41 -41.75 34.55 6.07
C ALA A 41 -41.62 33.02 5.95
N VAL A 42 -42.32 32.45 4.99
CA VAL A 42 -42.24 31.00 4.72
C VAL A 42 -40.97 30.76 3.94
N VAL A 43 -40.11 29.94 4.49
CA VAL A 43 -38.79 29.61 3.90
C VAL A 43 -38.93 28.39 3.00
N PRO A 44 -38.52 28.47 1.73
CA PRO A 44 -38.49 27.28 0.87
C PRO A 44 -37.35 26.36 1.30
N VAL A 45 -37.67 25.06 1.49
CA VAL A 45 -36.71 24.04 1.92
C VAL A 45 -36.83 22.79 1.06
N VAL A 46 -35.71 22.13 0.85
CA VAL A 46 -35.67 20.78 0.23
C VAL A 46 -35.56 19.76 1.34
N VAL A 47 -36.42 18.74 1.30
CA VAL A 47 -36.44 17.68 2.28
C VAL A 47 -36.10 16.33 1.69
N GLU A 48 -35.48 15.50 2.50
CA GLU A 48 -35.29 14.07 2.21
C GLU A 48 -35.81 13.25 3.38
N THR A 49 -36.35 12.05 3.07
CA THR A 49 -36.92 11.20 4.13
C THR A 49 -35.83 10.33 4.72
N ALA A 50 -35.68 10.32 6.04
CA ALA A 50 -34.80 9.40 6.75
C ALA A 50 -35.32 7.95 6.57
N LYS A 51 -34.48 7.07 6.00
CA LYS A 51 -34.82 5.68 5.68
C LYS A 51 -33.87 4.72 6.35
N GLU A 52 -34.39 3.56 6.74
CA GLU A 52 -33.53 2.45 7.13
C GLU A 52 -32.89 1.81 5.89
N GLY A 53 -31.61 1.50 5.97
CA GLY A 53 -30.89 0.91 4.86
C GLY A 53 -29.51 0.41 5.29
N VAL A 54 -28.80 -0.16 4.31
CA VAL A 54 -27.41 -0.60 4.51
C VAL A 54 -26.49 0.60 4.34
N LEU A 55 -25.71 0.92 5.36
CA LEU A 55 -24.66 1.89 5.28
C LEU A 55 -23.30 1.20 5.43
N GLN A 56 -22.45 1.38 4.44
CA GLN A 56 -21.09 0.83 4.42
C GLN A 56 -20.08 1.96 4.44
N SER A 57 -19.10 1.87 5.32
CA SER A 57 -17.95 2.76 5.25
C SER A 57 -17.04 2.32 4.11
N VAL A 58 -16.47 3.29 3.41
CA VAL A 58 -15.49 3.04 2.35
C VAL A 58 -14.19 3.74 2.73
N ILE A 59 -13.12 2.96 2.78
CA ILE A 59 -11.77 3.46 3.04
C ILE A 59 -11.09 3.60 1.68
N ALA A 60 -10.95 4.85 1.23
CA ALA A 60 -10.30 5.16 -0.03
C ALA A 60 -8.77 5.15 0.14
N ALA A 61 -8.09 4.45 -0.76
CA ALA A 61 -6.64 4.37 -0.80
C ALA A 61 -6.14 4.40 -2.25
N THR A 62 -4.86 4.73 -2.41
CA THR A 62 -4.16 4.56 -3.68
C THR A 62 -3.26 3.34 -3.58
N GLY A 63 -3.25 2.51 -4.62
CA GLY A 63 -2.43 1.30 -4.67
C GLY A 63 -1.65 1.18 -5.97
N VAL A 64 -0.70 0.25 -5.96
CA VAL A 64 0.05 -0.15 -7.16
C VAL A 64 -0.14 -1.65 -7.36
N VAL A 65 -0.43 -2.04 -8.60
CA VAL A 65 -0.48 -3.46 -8.98
C VAL A 65 0.93 -4.01 -9.00
N ALA A 66 1.20 -5.06 -8.23
CA ALA A 66 2.49 -5.69 -8.10
C ALA A 66 2.36 -7.22 -8.17
N ALA A 67 3.43 -7.90 -8.50
CA ALA A 67 3.45 -9.36 -8.37
C ALA A 67 3.36 -9.78 -6.90
N ALA A 68 2.69 -10.88 -6.63
CA ALA A 68 2.65 -11.48 -5.29
C ALA A 68 4.07 -11.91 -4.86
N PRO A 69 4.35 -12.02 -3.57
CA PRO A 69 5.61 -12.58 -3.08
C PRO A 69 5.89 -13.95 -3.71
N GLY A 70 7.07 -14.11 -4.31
CA GLY A 70 7.46 -15.32 -5.05
C GLY A 70 6.95 -15.41 -6.50
N ALA A 71 6.18 -14.45 -6.96
CA ALA A 71 5.69 -14.33 -8.35
C ALA A 71 6.49 -13.32 -9.20
N GLU A 72 7.60 -12.84 -8.66
CA GLU A 72 8.54 -11.94 -9.34
C GLU A 72 9.96 -12.49 -9.18
N LEU A 73 10.71 -12.45 -10.25
CA LEU A 73 12.15 -12.75 -10.26
C LEU A 73 12.87 -11.61 -10.96
N VAL A 74 13.79 -10.98 -10.23
CA VAL A 74 14.77 -10.05 -10.80
C VAL A 74 16.08 -10.80 -10.93
N VAL A 75 16.56 -10.98 -12.15
CA VAL A 75 17.81 -11.69 -12.43
C VAL A 75 18.98 -10.72 -12.39
N VAL A 76 19.95 -11.02 -11.55
CA VAL A 76 21.26 -10.34 -11.45
C VAL A 76 22.38 -11.33 -11.67
N ALA A 77 23.55 -10.84 -12.11
CA ALA A 77 24.71 -11.71 -12.28
C ALA A 77 25.24 -12.20 -10.90
N PRO A 78 25.64 -13.47 -10.76
CA PRO A 78 26.21 -14.00 -9.50
C PRO A 78 27.61 -13.42 -9.20
N THR A 79 28.35 -13.09 -10.22
CA THR A 79 29.65 -12.40 -10.21
C THR A 79 29.75 -11.53 -11.45
N PRO A 80 30.63 -10.48 -11.47
CA PRO A 80 30.83 -9.69 -12.67
C PRO A 80 31.23 -10.57 -13.85
N GLY A 81 30.59 -10.34 -15.00
CA GLY A 81 30.81 -11.16 -16.18
C GLY A 81 30.08 -10.62 -17.41
N ARG A 82 30.17 -11.36 -18.51
CA ARG A 82 29.49 -11.03 -19.77
C ARG A 82 28.25 -11.90 -19.93
N ILE A 83 27.19 -11.33 -20.48
CA ILE A 83 26.01 -12.09 -20.88
C ILE A 83 26.35 -12.87 -22.16
N ALA A 84 26.39 -14.20 -22.07
CA ALA A 84 26.62 -15.08 -23.23
C ALA A 84 25.32 -15.26 -24.03
N GLU A 85 24.21 -15.57 -23.36
CA GLU A 85 22.92 -15.82 -23.98
C GLU A 85 21.80 -15.19 -23.17
N LEU A 86 20.85 -14.61 -23.87
CA LEU A 86 19.61 -14.02 -23.34
C LEU A 86 18.48 -14.33 -24.33
N PRO A 87 17.92 -15.56 -24.27
CA PRO A 87 17.06 -16.09 -25.35
C PRO A 87 15.66 -15.45 -25.43
N HIS A 88 15.24 -14.76 -24.38
CA HIS A 88 13.89 -14.21 -24.28
C HIS A 88 13.90 -12.68 -24.40
N ALA A 89 12.93 -12.15 -25.16
CA ALA A 89 12.64 -10.72 -25.27
C ALA A 89 11.59 -10.28 -24.25
N GLU A 90 11.39 -8.95 -24.12
CA GLU A 90 10.26 -8.42 -23.35
C GLU A 90 8.93 -8.88 -23.96
N GLY A 91 8.00 -9.28 -23.08
CA GLY A 91 6.71 -9.83 -23.47
C GLY A 91 6.71 -11.33 -23.73
N ASP A 92 7.86 -12.00 -23.85
CA ASP A 92 7.94 -13.43 -24.08
C ASP A 92 7.44 -14.23 -22.86
N ARG A 93 6.74 -15.33 -23.15
CA ARG A 93 6.34 -16.30 -22.13
C ARG A 93 7.45 -17.28 -21.86
N VAL A 94 7.70 -17.53 -20.57
CA VAL A 94 8.69 -18.48 -20.08
C VAL A 94 8.00 -19.55 -19.24
N LYS A 95 8.51 -20.78 -19.28
CA LYS A 95 8.06 -21.89 -18.44
C LYS A 95 9.07 -22.10 -17.30
N ALA A 96 8.59 -22.69 -16.21
CA ALA A 96 9.49 -23.14 -15.15
C ALA A 96 10.58 -24.07 -15.72
N GLY A 97 11.86 -23.78 -15.38
CA GLY A 97 13.03 -24.49 -15.88
C GLY A 97 13.68 -23.90 -17.12
N ASP A 98 13.02 -23.02 -17.88
CA ASP A 98 13.60 -22.38 -19.05
C ASP A 98 14.83 -21.55 -18.67
N VAL A 99 15.83 -21.56 -19.55
CA VAL A 99 17.05 -20.72 -19.37
C VAL A 99 16.68 -19.27 -19.65
N LEU A 100 16.83 -18.43 -18.63
CA LEU A 100 16.61 -16.99 -18.76
C LEU A 100 17.87 -16.26 -19.21
N VAL A 101 18.98 -16.57 -18.56
CA VAL A 101 20.28 -15.93 -18.81
C VAL A 101 21.38 -16.97 -18.67
N ARG A 102 22.37 -16.93 -19.55
CA ARG A 102 23.65 -17.62 -19.39
C ARG A 102 24.75 -16.55 -19.35
N PHE A 103 25.52 -16.57 -18.28
CA PHE A 103 26.70 -15.71 -18.12
C PHE A 103 27.96 -16.43 -18.57
N ASP A 104 28.85 -15.72 -19.27
CA ASP A 104 30.22 -16.15 -19.52
C ASP A 104 31.12 -15.53 -18.44
N ILE A 105 31.59 -16.39 -17.54
CA ILE A 105 32.44 -16.02 -16.40
C ILE A 105 33.65 -16.96 -16.42
N PRO A 106 34.72 -16.59 -17.14
CA PRO A 106 35.87 -17.47 -17.35
C PRO A 106 36.56 -17.96 -16.06
N THR A 107 36.51 -17.13 -15.01
CA THR A 107 37.08 -17.46 -13.69
C THR A 107 36.42 -18.68 -13.06
N LEU A 108 35.10 -18.83 -13.19
CA LEU A 108 34.37 -19.97 -12.63
C LEU A 108 34.77 -21.30 -13.27
N ALA A 109 34.96 -21.30 -14.59
CA ALA A 109 35.43 -22.48 -15.30
C ALA A 109 36.86 -22.88 -14.88
N ALA A 110 37.73 -21.86 -14.72
CA ALA A 110 39.11 -22.08 -14.24
C ALA A 110 39.14 -22.61 -12.79
N ASP A 111 38.27 -22.08 -11.92
CA ASP A 111 38.15 -22.55 -10.52
C ASP A 111 37.69 -24.00 -10.42
N VAL A 112 36.71 -24.41 -11.23
CA VAL A 112 36.26 -25.80 -11.31
C VAL A 112 37.41 -26.72 -11.80
N ALA A 113 38.14 -26.28 -12.85
CA ALA A 113 39.28 -27.06 -13.38
C ALA A 113 40.41 -27.21 -12.34
N SER A 114 40.77 -26.10 -11.67
CA SER A 114 41.78 -26.08 -10.59
C SER A 114 41.37 -26.99 -9.43
N SER A 115 40.11 -26.91 -8.98
CA SER A 115 39.61 -27.77 -7.89
C SER A 115 39.61 -29.26 -8.28
N ARG A 116 39.28 -29.61 -9.52
CA ARG A 116 39.36 -30.99 -10.04
C ARG A 116 40.81 -31.50 -10.06
N ALA A 117 41.77 -30.67 -10.45
CA ALA A 117 43.18 -31.03 -10.43
C ALA A 117 43.66 -31.35 -9.01
N ARG A 118 43.18 -30.61 -7.99
CA ARG A 118 43.48 -30.93 -6.58
C ARG A 118 42.93 -32.28 -6.14
N VAL A 119 41.70 -32.66 -6.57
CA VAL A 119 41.15 -33.98 -6.31
C VAL A 119 42.04 -35.07 -6.92
N THR A 120 42.49 -34.89 -8.19
CA THR A 120 43.40 -35.83 -8.83
C THR A 120 44.71 -35.98 -8.05
N GLN A 121 45.29 -34.88 -7.58
CA GLN A 121 46.51 -34.88 -6.77
C GLN A 121 46.30 -35.61 -5.42
N ALA A 122 45.19 -35.29 -4.72
CA ALA A 122 44.88 -35.94 -3.45
C ALA A 122 44.63 -37.46 -3.62
N THR A 123 43.96 -37.88 -4.71
CA THR A 123 43.75 -39.27 -5.05
C THR A 123 45.07 -39.99 -5.23
N ALA A 124 46.05 -39.42 -5.95
CA ALA A 124 47.36 -40.01 -6.12
C ALA A 124 48.13 -40.17 -4.78
N ARG A 125 47.96 -39.18 -3.85
CA ARG A 125 48.55 -39.29 -2.51
C ARG A 125 47.95 -40.44 -1.69
N ILE A 126 46.62 -40.61 -1.73
CA ILE A 126 45.95 -41.72 -1.05
C ILE A 126 46.44 -43.07 -1.57
N GLU A 127 46.53 -43.23 -2.90
CA GLU A 127 47.01 -44.49 -3.48
C GLU A 127 48.48 -44.83 -3.05
N ALA A 128 49.33 -43.79 -3.00
CA ALA A 128 50.70 -43.97 -2.48
C ALA A 128 50.70 -44.30 -0.98
N ALA A 129 49.86 -43.65 -0.16
CA ALA A 129 49.78 -43.95 1.27
C ALA A 129 49.21 -45.35 1.53
N LYS A 130 48.17 -45.77 0.79
CA LYS A 130 47.63 -47.15 0.85
C LYS A 130 48.67 -48.20 0.51
N ALA A 131 49.42 -48.03 -0.58
CA ALA A 131 50.50 -48.93 -0.98
C ALA A 131 51.58 -49.00 0.09
N ASN A 132 51.88 -47.85 0.78
CA ASN A 132 52.86 -47.85 1.86
C ASN A 132 52.35 -48.60 3.09
N VAL A 133 51.10 -48.44 3.52
CA VAL A 133 50.48 -49.19 4.61
C VAL A 133 50.49 -50.68 4.30
N THR A 134 50.08 -51.09 3.09
CA THR A 134 50.08 -52.50 2.66
C THR A 134 51.48 -53.08 2.71
N ARG A 135 52.47 -52.37 2.23
CA ARG A 135 53.87 -52.80 2.26
C ARG A 135 54.40 -52.99 3.70
N LEU A 136 54.18 -52.00 4.58
CA LEU A 136 54.62 -52.01 5.96
C LEU A 136 53.91 -53.08 6.80
N SER A 137 52.59 -53.31 6.54
CA SER A 137 51.89 -54.43 7.19
C SER A 137 52.52 -55.78 6.87
N SER A 138 52.85 -56.06 5.59
CA SER A 138 53.50 -57.26 5.17
C SER A 138 54.93 -57.42 5.76
N LEU A 139 55.72 -56.34 5.86
CA LEU A 139 57.03 -56.34 6.47
C LEU A 139 56.95 -56.51 8.01
N LEU A 140 55.92 -56.03 8.65
CA LEU A 140 55.69 -56.28 10.08
C LEU A 140 55.37 -57.75 10.36
N GLU A 141 54.50 -58.35 9.53
CA GLU A 141 54.21 -59.81 9.61
C GLU A 141 55.46 -60.68 9.44
N GLN A 142 56.41 -60.19 8.66
CA GLN A 142 57.72 -60.89 8.46
C GLN A 142 58.72 -60.52 9.58
N GLY A 143 58.35 -59.68 10.55
CA GLY A 143 59.24 -59.29 11.65
C GLY A 143 60.35 -58.30 11.27
N VAL A 144 60.27 -57.67 10.10
CA VAL A 144 61.27 -56.72 9.56
C VAL A 144 60.97 -55.26 9.88
N ALA A 145 59.71 -54.89 9.93
CA ALA A 145 59.29 -53.49 10.25
C ALA A 145 58.93 -53.32 11.73
N ALA A 146 59.09 -52.10 12.27
CA ALA A 146 58.63 -51.76 13.62
C ALA A 146 57.13 -51.45 13.66
N PRO A 147 56.38 -51.82 14.71
CA PRO A 147 54.95 -51.48 14.83
C PRO A 147 54.68 -49.99 14.69
N ARG A 148 55.59 -49.13 15.15
CA ARG A 148 55.51 -47.67 15.04
C ARG A 148 55.50 -47.20 13.60
N ASP A 149 56.25 -47.82 12.72
CA ASP A 149 56.30 -47.39 11.30
C ASP A 149 54.97 -47.67 10.61
N LEU A 150 54.29 -48.78 10.95
CA LEU A 150 52.95 -49.09 10.46
C LEU A 150 51.91 -48.04 11.01
N GLU A 151 51.99 -47.67 12.29
CA GLU A 151 51.09 -46.69 12.88
C GLU A 151 51.31 -45.27 12.27
N ASP A 152 52.53 -44.86 11.98
CA ASP A 152 52.86 -43.65 11.28
C ASP A 152 52.35 -43.68 9.84
N ALA A 153 52.41 -44.77 9.12
CA ALA A 153 51.85 -44.88 7.78
C ALA A 153 50.31 -44.88 7.77
N LYS A 154 49.66 -45.49 8.77
CA LYS A 154 48.20 -45.39 8.92
C LYS A 154 47.76 -43.96 9.19
N ARG A 155 48.48 -43.18 10.01
CA ARG A 155 48.22 -41.77 10.26
C ARG A 155 48.35 -40.96 8.98
N GLN A 156 49.41 -41.17 8.18
CA GLN A 156 49.59 -40.53 6.88
C GLN A 156 48.48 -40.87 5.89
N LEU A 157 47.93 -42.10 5.92
CA LEU A 157 46.78 -42.47 5.12
C LEU A 157 45.54 -41.70 5.57
N ALA A 158 45.29 -41.60 6.90
CA ALA A 158 44.16 -40.85 7.40
C ALA A 158 44.24 -39.33 7.08
N GLU A 159 45.45 -38.76 7.09
CA GLU A 159 45.70 -37.39 6.66
C GLU A 159 45.42 -37.21 5.15
N ALA A 160 45.86 -38.15 4.31
CA ALA A 160 45.60 -38.14 2.89
C ALA A 160 44.08 -38.31 2.55
N ASP A 161 43.36 -39.15 3.33
CA ASP A 161 41.90 -39.29 3.20
C ASP A 161 41.20 -37.98 3.54
N ALA A 162 41.60 -37.28 4.60
CA ALA A 162 41.05 -35.95 4.97
C ALA A 162 41.32 -34.90 3.87
N ASP A 163 42.53 -34.89 3.30
CA ASP A 163 42.90 -34.01 2.18
C ASP A 163 42.00 -34.26 0.95
N LEU A 164 41.67 -35.53 0.64
CA LEU A 164 40.78 -35.85 -0.48
C LEU A 164 39.36 -35.36 -0.24
N GLU A 165 38.83 -35.55 0.96
CA GLU A 165 37.48 -35.07 1.30
C GLU A 165 37.41 -33.53 1.24
N GLN A 166 38.44 -32.83 1.69
CA GLN A 166 38.55 -31.37 1.53
C GLN A 166 38.59 -30.97 0.05
N ALA A 167 39.36 -31.62 -0.78
CA ALA A 167 39.44 -31.35 -2.20
C ALA A 167 38.11 -31.60 -2.92
N ARG A 168 37.39 -32.70 -2.56
CA ARG A 168 36.05 -32.99 -3.08
C ARG A 168 35.03 -31.89 -2.71
N SER A 169 35.04 -31.46 -1.47
CA SER A 169 34.18 -30.35 -1.00
C SER A 169 34.45 -29.06 -1.77
N ALA A 170 35.73 -28.76 -2.09
CA ALA A 170 36.11 -27.60 -2.90
C ALA A 170 35.59 -27.73 -4.34
N VAL A 171 35.59 -28.89 -4.97
CA VAL A 171 34.99 -29.11 -6.29
C VAL A 171 33.48 -28.88 -6.23
N GLN A 172 32.78 -29.40 -5.23
CA GLN A 172 31.34 -29.22 -5.10
C GLN A 172 30.98 -27.74 -4.96
N ALA A 173 31.74 -26.99 -4.15
CA ALA A 173 31.54 -25.56 -4.00
C ALA A 173 31.77 -24.78 -5.33
N ALA A 174 32.86 -25.12 -6.06
CA ALA A 174 33.17 -24.47 -7.34
C ALA A 174 32.13 -24.80 -8.43
N VAL A 175 31.62 -26.02 -8.49
CA VAL A 175 30.55 -26.43 -9.41
C VAL A 175 29.24 -25.71 -9.07
N ALA A 176 28.84 -25.68 -7.79
CA ALA A 176 27.63 -25.01 -7.35
C ALA A 176 27.67 -23.52 -7.68
N LEU A 177 28.83 -22.87 -7.63
CA LEU A 177 28.99 -21.48 -8.04
C LEU A 177 28.91 -21.33 -9.58
N SER A 178 29.53 -22.25 -10.33
CA SER A 178 29.48 -22.30 -11.79
C SER A 178 28.06 -22.53 -12.32
N ASP A 179 27.24 -23.33 -11.64
CA ASP A 179 25.86 -23.59 -12.01
C ASP A 179 25.00 -22.35 -11.90
N ARG A 180 25.34 -21.41 -11.01
CA ARG A 180 24.68 -20.11 -10.88
C ARG A 180 24.89 -19.19 -12.08
N ALA A 181 25.89 -19.46 -12.92
CA ALA A 181 26.09 -18.74 -14.18
C ALA A 181 24.97 -19.01 -15.19
N VAL A 182 24.11 -20.03 -14.97
CA VAL A 182 22.94 -20.30 -15.79
C VAL A 182 21.69 -20.11 -14.93
N VAL A 183 21.02 -18.97 -15.11
CA VAL A 183 19.80 -18.66 -14.39
C VAL A 183 18.60 -19.21 -15.14
N ARG A 184 17.75 -19.96 -14.41
CA ARG A 184 16.51 -20.55 -14.94
C ARG A 184 15.30 -19.97 -14.25
N ALA A 185 14.16 -19.97 -14.95
CA ALA A 185 12.88 -19.54 -14.41
C ALA A 185 12.40 -20.51 -13.30
N PRO A 186 12.14 -20.05 -12.09
CA PRO A 186 11.61 -20.89 -11.02
C PRO A 186 10.10 -21.15 -11.16
N PHE A 187 9.41 -20.34 -11.94
CA PHE A 187 7.97 -20.41 -12.24
C PHE A 187 7.70 -20.03 -13.68
N SER A 188 6.51 -20.39 -14.18
CA SER A 188 6.04 -19.95 -15.49
C SER A 188 5.53 -18.50 -15.41
N GLY A 189 5.93 -17.67 -16.35
CA GLY A 189 5.62 -16.26 -16.34
C GLY A 189 5.85 -15.54 -17.67
N VAL A 190 6.03 -14.24 -17.59
CA VAL A 190 6.33 -13.37 -18.73
C VAL A 190 7.53 -12.49 -18.38
N VAL A 191 8.41 -12.25 -19.34
CA VAL A 191 9.50 -11.30 -19.21
C VAL A 191 8.90 -9.89 -19.19
N ALA A 192 8.88 -9.28 -18.02
CA ALA A 192 8.28 -7.96 -17.83
C ALA A 192 9.20 -6.83 -18.31
N GLN A 193 10.51 -7.02 -18.17
CA GLN A 193 11.50 -6.01 -18.56
C GLN A 193 12.85 -6.66 -18.82
N ARG A 194 13.57 -6.12 -19.77
CA ARG A 194 14.93 -6.51 -20.14
C ARG A 194 15.83 -5.28 -20.10
N PHE A 195 16.90 -5.32 -19.30
CA PHE A 195 17.78 -4.19 -19.08
C PHE A 195 19.06 -4.27 -19.91
N HIS A 196 19.50 -5.49 -20.28
CA HIS A 196 20.77 -5.75 -20.98
C HIS A 196 20.56 -6.60 -22.22
N ASN A 197 21.61 -6.68 -23.05
CA ASN A 197 21.68 -7.46 -24.28
C ASN A 197 22.77 -8.54 -24.20
N PRO A 198 22.69 -9.61 -25.03
CA PRO A 198 23.79 -10.52 -25.18
C PRO A 198 25.09 -9.78 -25.55
N GLY A 199 26.18 -10.12 -24.87
CA GLY A 199 27.48 -9.46 -25.03
C GLY A 199 27.77 -8.34 -24.05
N ASP A 200 26.77 -7.80 -23.33
CA ASP A 200 26.98 -6.77 -22.33
C ASP A 200 27.76 -7.29 -21.13
N LEU A 201 28.56 -6.42 -20.52
CA LEU A 201 29.19 -6.64 -19.23
C LEU A 201 28.24 -6.23 -18.14
N VAL A 202 28.10 -7.05 -17.10
CA VAL A 202 27.20 -6.82 -15.97
C VAL A 202 27.93 -7.03 -14.65
N GLU A 203 27.49 -6.29 -13.64
CA GLU A 203 28.02 -6.38 -12.29
C GLU A 203 27.13 -7.28 -11.39
N ALA A 204 27.72 -7.83 -10.33
CA ALA A 204 26.98 -8.60 -9.33
C ALA A 204 26.32 -7.66 -8.31
N ALA A 205 25.42 -6.80 -8.78
CA ALA A 205 24.75 -5.83 -7.95
C ALA A 205 23.23 -5.83 -8.21
N SER A 206 22.44 -5.62 -7.17
CA SER A 206 20.98 -5.46 -7.28
C SER A 206 20.57 -4.21 -8.04
N SER A 207 21.48 -3.24 -8.17
CA SER A 207 21.32 -2.03 -8.98
C SER A 207 21.54 -2.25 -10.48
N ASP A 208 22.06 -3.43 -10.87
CA ASP A 208 22.35 -3.80 -12.25
C ASP A 208 21.61 -5.09 -12.67
N PRO A 209 20.26 -5.05 -12.70
CA PRO A 209 19.45 -6.21 -13.07
C PRO A 209 19.60 -6.50 -14.58
N VAL A 210 19.54 -7.78 -14.96
CA VAL A 210 19.61 -8.21 -16.37
C VAL A 210 18.24 -8.28 -17.00
N LEU A 211 17.29 -8.93 -16.32
CA LEU A 211 15.89 -9.00 -16.71
C LEU A 211 14.99 -9.22 -15.50
N LYS A 212 13.70 -8.95 -15.70
CA LYS A 212 12.63 -9.14 -14.71
C LYS A 212 11.57 -10.06 -15.29
N VAL A 213 11.23 -11.12 -14.58
CA VAL A 213 10.13 -12.04 -14.91
C VAL A 213 9.04 -11.92 -13.87
N ILE A 214 7.78 -11.85 -14.29
CA ILE A 214 6.61 -11.84 -13.42
C ILE A 214 5.64 -12.96 -13.78
N ASN A 215 4.90 -13.44 -12.80
CA ASN A 215 3.74 -14.30 -13.05
C ASN A 215 2.46 -13.46 -13.09
N PRO A 216 1.88 -13.22 -14.28
CA PRO A 216 0.69 -12.36 -14.41
C PRO A 216 -0.57 -12.98 -13.80
N SER A 217 -0.58 -14.27 -13.47
CA SER A 217 -1.69 -14.92 -12.78
C SER A 217 -1.69 -14.66 -11.26
N GLN A 218 -0.60 -14.11 -10.72
CA GLN A 218 -0.40 -13.89 -9.29
C GLN A 218 -0.07 -12.41 -9.02
N LEU A 219 -0.94 -11.54 -9.52
CA LEU A 219 -0.88 -10.12 -9.22
C LEU A 219 -1.70 -9.79 -7.98
N GLN A 220 -1.29 -8.76 -7.29
CA GLN A 220 -1.95 -8.20 -6.11
C GLN A 220 -1.85 -6.67 -6.14
N VAL A 221 -2.66 -6.00 -5.35
CA VAL A 221 -2.54 -4.56 -5.15
C VAL A 221 -1.86 -4.32 -3.81
N VAL A 222 -0.87 -3.44 -3.81
CA VAL A 222 -0.25 -2.89 -2.60
C VAL A 222 -0.82 -1.49 -2.43
N ALA A 223 -1.77 -1.33 -1.51
CA ALA A 223 -2.45 -0.07 -1.24
C ALA A 223 -1.80 0.66 -0.06
N ALA A 224 -1.66 1.97 -0.19
CA ALA A 224 -1.24 2.88 0.87
C ALA A 224 -2.49 3.47 1.53
N VAL A 225 -2.83 2.97 2.71
CA VAL A 225 -4.00 3.39 3.48
C VAL A 225 -3.59 4.43 4.53
N PRO A 226 -4.29 5.56 4.67
CA PRO A 226 -4.00 6.54 5.72
C PRO A 226 -3.98 5.90 7.12
N ALA A 227 -3.03 6.29 7.96
CA ALA A 227 -2.85 5.70 9.30
C ALA A 227 -4.11 5.80 10.17
N ALA A 228 -4.87 6.89 10.05
CA ALA A 228 -6.13 7.11 10.76
C ALA A 228 -7.21 6.05 10.41
N GLU A 229 -7.21 5.56 9.18
CA GLU A 229 -8.18 4.58 8.68
C GLU A 229 -7.68 3.13 8.80
N LEU A 230 -6.38 2.94 9.01
CA LEU A 230 -5.75 1.62 9.00
C LEU A 230 -6.31 0.69 10.08
N SER A 231 -6.73 1.22 11.23
CA SER A 231 -7.35 0.42 12.31
C SER A 231 -8.66 -0.23 11.88
N ARG A 232 -9.41 0.43 11.00
CA ARG A 232 -10.71 0.01 10.47
C ARG A 232 -10.60 -1.04 9.36
N VAL A 233 -9.40 -1.22 8.77
CA VAL A 233 -9.16 -2.26 7.77
C VAL A 233 -9.02 -3.61 8.46
N VAL A 234 -9.82 -4.59 8.06
CA VAL A 234 -9.77 -5.97 8.55
C VAL A 234 -9.40 -6.91 7.41
N VAL A 235 -8.58 -7.93 7.70
CA VAL A 235 -8.24 -8.98 6.74
C VAL A 235 -9.50 -9.73 6.31
N GLY A 236 -9.67 -9.93 5.01
CA GLY A 236 -10.86 -10.54 4.41
C GLY A 236 -11.91 -9.53 3.92
N HIS A 237 -11.82 -8.24 4.27
CA HIS A 237 -12.71 -7.22 3.72
C HIS A 237 -12.64 -7.20 2.18
N ALA A 238 -13.80 -7.02 1.56
CA ALA A 238 -13.90 -6.80 0.13
C ALA A 238 -13.34 -5.43 -0.24
N ALA A 239 -12.83 -5.32 -1.44
CA ALA A 239 -12.38 -4.04 -1.98
C ALA A 239 -12.69 -3.97 -3.48
N GLU A 240 -12.95 -2.78 -3.95
CA GLU A 240 -13.05 -2.45 -5.35
C GLU A 240 -11.77 -1.76 -5.81
N VAL A 241 -11.22 -2.25 -6.91
CA VAL A 241 -10.01 -1.71 -7.53
C VAL A 241 -10.38 -1.09 -8.86
N ARG A 242 -10.00 0.15 -9.08
CA ARG A 242 -10.33 0.92 -10.29
C ARG A 242 -9.08 1.56 -10.86
N GLN A 243 -8.88 1.42 -12.15
CA GLN A 243 -7.86 2.16 -12.87
C GLN A 243 -8.32 3.61 -13.08
N ALA A 244 -7.43 4.57 -12.89
CA ALA A 244 -7.75 5.98 -13.15
C ALA A 244 -8.20 6.19 -14.61
N GLY A 245 -9.35 6.84 -14.79
CA GLY A 245 -9.92 7.11 -16.11
C GLY A 245 -10.72 5.96 -16.74
N HIS A 246 -10.95 4.86 -16.01
CA HIS A 246 -11.80 3.75 -16.42
C HIS A 246 -12.91 3.55 -15.39
N ASP A 247 -14.12 3.25 -15.88
CA ASP A 247 -15.28 2.99 -15.01
C ASP A 247 -15.35 1.52 -14.54
N GLU A 248 -14.57 0.64 -15.17
CA GLU A 248 -14.52 -0.78 -14.81
C GLU A 248 -13.85 -0.95 -13.45
N THR A 249 -14.51 -1.69 -12.57
CA THR A 249 -14.01 -2.05 -11.25
C THR A 249 -13.70 -3.54 -11.19
N GLU A 250 -12.56 -3.89 -10.64
CA GLU A 250 -12.20 -5.27 -10.31
C GLU A 250 -12.36 -5.51 -8.81
N THR A 251 -12.87 -6.69 -8.44
CA THR A 251 -13.04 -7.05 -7.05
C THR A 251 -11.77 -7.67 -6.48
N ALA A 252 -11.41 -7.24 -5.28
CA ALA A 252 -10.27 -7.75 -4.54
C ALA A 252 -10.66 -8.02 -3.08
N LYS A 253 -9.78 -8.69 -2.33
CA LYS A 253 -9.93 -8.91 -0.90
C LYS A 253 -8.65 -8.54 -0.17
N VAL A 254 -8.78 -7.97 1.01
CA VAL A 254 -7.64 -7.67 1.89
C VAL A 254 -7.00 -8.98 2.33
N LEU A 255 -5.74 -9.19 1.97
CA LEU A 255 -4.93 -10.35 2.38
C LEU A 255 -4.19 -10.07 3.68
N THR A 256 -3.47 -8.95 3.73
CA THR A 256 -2.64 -8.59 4.87
C THR A 256 -2.65 -7.08 5.08
N LYS A 257 -2.49 -6.69 6.32
CA LYS A 257 -2.29 -5.32 6.76
C LYS A 257 -0.93 -5.24 7.44
N ALA A 258 -0.06 -4.32 7.00
CA ALA A 258 1.22 -4.13 7.64
C ALA A 258 1.05 -3.60 9.07
N PRO A 259 1.80 -4.10 10.04
CA PRO A 259 1.75 -3.62 11.43
C PRO A 259 2.45 -2.26 11.61
N GLN A 260 3.15 -1.80 10.58
CA GLN A 260 3.96 -0.58 10.61
C GLN A 260 3.37 0.48 9.68
N VAL A 261 3.39 1.72 10.13
CA VAL A 261 3.06 2.92 9.37
C VAL A 261 4.36 3.58 8.91
N ASP A 262 4.40 4.00 7.67
CA ASP A 262 5.49 4.82 7.15
C ASP A 262 5.33 6.25 7.69
N PRO A 263 6.29 6.75 8.49
CA PRO A 263 6.18 8.08 9.09
C PRO A 263 6.30 9.22 8.07
N ALA A 264 6.92 8.99 6.91
CA ALA A 264 7.10 10.01 5.88
C ALA A 264 5.80 10.30 5.12
N THR A 265 4.98 9.26 4.91
CA THR A 265 3.72 9.34 4.15
C THR A 265 2.50 9.29 5.06
N ALA A 266 2.66 8.97 6.35
CA ALA A 266 1.59 8.69 7.31
C ALA A 266 0.60 7.62 6.80
N THR A 267 1.08 6.61 6.06
CA THR A 267 0.27 5.52 5.51
C THR A 267 0.76 4.15 5.98
N GLY A 268 -0.17 3.20 6.05
CA GLY A 268 0.14 1.78 6.25
C GLY A 268 -0.09 0.99 4.96
N SER A 269 0.76 0.01 4.72
CA SER A 269 0.64 -0.87 3.55
C SER A 269 -0.40 -1.96 3.77
N VAL A 270 -1.35 -2.08 2.85
CA VAL A 270 -2.37 -3.13 2.81
C VAL A 270 -2.24 -3.87 1.48
N ARG A 271 -2.14 -5.21 1.55
CA ARG A 271 -2.09 -6.05 0.35
C ARG A 271 -3.45 -6.64 0.08
N LEU A 272 -3.87 -6.57 -1.19
CA LEU A 272 -5.16 -7.08 -1.65
C LEU A 272 -4.92 -8.07 -2.79
N ALA A 273 -5.60 -9.21 -2.75
CA ALA A 273 -5.62 -10.15 -3.86
C ALA A 273 -6.85 -9.92 -4.72
N PHE A 274 -6.69 -9.97 -6.01
CA PHE A 274 -7.82 -10.01 -6.94
C PHE A 274 -8.61 -11.31 -6.75
N THR A 275 -9.93 -11.22 -6.80
CA THR A 275 -10.82 -12.42 -6.68
C THR A 275 -10.86 -13.23 -7.97
N LYS A 276 -10.50 -12.61 -9.10
CA LYS A 276 -10.40 -13.23 -10.44
C LYS A 276 -9.07 -12.81 -11.06
N PRO A 277 -8.54 -13.55 -12.03
CA PRO A 277 -7.38 -13.10 -12.80
C PRO A 277 -7.63 -11.72 -13.41
N THR A 278 -6.71 -10.80 -13.17
CA THR A 278 -6.77 -9.42 -13.68
C THR A 278 -6.02 -9.30 -15.00
N LEU A 279 -6.45 -8.35 -15.84
CA LEU A 279 -5.73 -7.91 -17.03
C LEU A 279 -4.89 -6.65 -16.77
N LEU A 280 -4.92 -6.10 -15.56
CA LEU A 280 -4.13 -4.93 -15.20
C LEU A 280 -2.64 -5.24 -15.26
N ALA A 281 -1.86 -4.31 -15.77
CA ALA A 281 -0.42 -4.46 -15.85
C ALA A 281 0.24 -4.23 -14.48
N ALA A 282 1.28 -5.02 -14.16
CA ALA A 282 2.12 -4.75 -13.00
C ALA A 282 2.79 -3.36 -13.14
N GLY A 283 2.84 -2.60 -12.04
CA GLY A 283 3.31 -1.22 -12.00
C GLY A 283 2.21 -0.16 -12.18
N LEU A 284 0.99 -0.57 -12.54
CA LEU A 284 -0.13 0.35 -12.72
C LEU A 284 -0.60 0.90 -11.37
N THR A 285 -0.79 2.22 -11.31
CA THR A 285 -1.42 2.87 -10.17
C THR A 285 -2.94 2.77 -10.26
N VAL A 286 -3.57 2.36 -9.18
CA VAL A 286 -5.01 2.13 -9.07
C VAL A 286 -5.60 2.83 -7.85
N GLN A 287 -6.87 3.17 -7.94
CA GLN A 287 -7.68 3.57 -6.79
C GLN A 287 -8.27 2.30 -6.16
N VAL A 288 -8.29 2.27 -4.84
CA VAL A 288 -8.78 1.14 -4.05
C VAL A 288 -9.79 1.65 -3.05
N ASP A 289 -10.99 1.14 -3.12
CA ASP A 289 -12.08 1.41 -2.19
C ASP A 289 -12.31 0.15 -1.34
N ILE A 290 -11.76 0.13 -0.11
CA ILE A 290 -11.90 -1.01 0.80
C ILE A 290 -13.22 -0.85 1.55
N VAL A 291 -14.07 -1.86 1.48
CA VAL A 291 -15.30 -1.92 2.28
C VAL A 291 -14.90 -2.09 3.74
N GLY A 292 -15.30 -1.12 4.55
CA GLY A 292 -15.02 -1.13 5.99
C GLY A 292 -16.18 -1.75 6.77
N GLU A 293 -16.63 -1.02 7.79
CA GLU A 293 -17.75 -1.42 8.64
C GLU A 293 -19.07 -1.31 7.90
N GLU A 294 -19.97 -2.31 8.07
CA GLU A 294 -21.28 -2.36 7.46
C GLU A 294 -22.36 -2.39 8.54
N HIS A 295 -23.30 -1.43 8.46
CA HIS A 295 -24.47 -1.36 9.32
C HIS A 295 -25.72 -1.63 8.48
N PRO A 296 -26.30 -2.86 8.55
CA PRO A 296 -27.39 -3.28 7.65
C PRO A 296 -28.74 -2.61 7.95
N HIS A 297 -28.91 -2.08 9.14
CA HIS A 297 -30.16 -1.45 9.60
C HIS A 297 -29.93 -0.02 10.11
N ALA A 298 -29.04 0.73 9.45
CA ALA A 298 -28.76 2.09 9.81
C ALA A 298 -29.91 3.02 9.42
N LEU A 299 -30.30 3.94 10.31
CA LEU A 299 -31.16 5.06 9.92
C LEU A 299 -30.31 6.10 9.20
N ILE A 300 -30.51 6.23 7.90
CA ILE A 300 -29.65 6.99 7.00
C ILE A 300 -30.26 8.35 6.70
N VAL A 301 -29.43 9.38 6.82
CA VAL A 301 -29.72 10.75 6.37
C VAL A 301 -28.56 11.27 5.50
N PRO A 302 -28.82 12.18 4.56
CA PRO A 302 -27.72 12.88 3.87
C PRO A 302 -26.87 13.68 4.86
N VAL A 303 -25.55 13.67 4.68
CA VAL A 303 -24.62 14.49 5.49
C VAL A 303 -24.97 15.98 5.41
N ALA A 304 -25.52 16.42 4.27
CA ALA A 304 -25.98 17.79 4.08
C ALA A 304 -27.15 18.21 5.01
N ALA A 305 -27.85 17.26 5.63
CA ALA A 305 -28.91 17.55 6.60
C ALA A 305 -28.39 17.77 8.02
N LEU A 306 -27.13 17.41 8.29
CA LEU A 306 -26.50 17.57 9.60
C LEU A 306 -26.01 19.01 9.77
N VAL A 307 -26.45 19.65 10.84
CA VAL A 307 -25.99 20.98 11.22
C VAL A 307 -25.22 20.87 12.53
N ASN A 308 -24.07 21.55 12.59
CA ASN A 308 -23.25 21.59 13.79
C ASN A 308 -23.28 23.02 14.36
N GLU A 309 -23.85 23.18 15.56
CA GLU A 309 -23.82 24.43 16.31
C GLU A 309 -23.27 24.15 17.71
N GLU A 310 -22.37 24.99 18.17
CA GLU A 310 -21.80 24.93 19.53
C GLU A 310 -21.27 23.52 19.94
N ASN A 311 -20.81 22.74 18.96
CA ASN A 311 -20.32 21.36 19.15
C ASN A 311 -21.43 20.31 19.35
N GLU A 312 -22.69 20.65 19.09
CA GLU A 312 -23.82 19.72 19.06
C GLU A 312 -24.29 19.50 17.62
N LEU A 313 -24.54 18.24 17.26
CA LEU A 313 -25.10 17.87 15.97
C LEU A 313 -26.61 17.78 16.07
N PHE A 314 -27.31 18.40 15.14
CA PHE A 314 -28.76 18.28 15.03
C PHE A 314 -29.21 18.21 13.57
N VAL A 315 -30.45 17.81 13.39
CA VAL A 315 -31.15 17.85 12.10
C VAL A 315 -32.40 18.71 12.23
N MET A 316 -32.74 19.41 11.16
CA MET A 316 -34.03 20.12 11.06
C MET A 316 -35.02 19.19 10.37
N VAL A 317 -36.16 18.97 11.02
CA VAL A 317 -37.23 18.10 10.52
C VAL A 317 -38.47 18.92 10.27
N VAL A 318 -39.13 18.69 9.14
CA VAL A 318 -40.43 19.31 8.84
C VAL A 318 -41.53 18.52 9.51
N GLY A 319 -42.21 19.12 10.49
CA GLY A 319 -43.33 18.54 11.19
C GLY A 319 -44.60 18.43 10.32
N GLU A 320 -45.65 17.79 10.87
CA GLU A 320 -46.98 17.75 10.24
C GLU A 320 -47.65 19.13 10.17
N ASP A 321 -47.22 20.07 11.01
CA ASP A 321 -47.64 21.48 11.07
C ASP A 321 -46.94 22.36 10.02
N ASN A 322 -46.12 21.79 9.12
CA ASN A 322 -45.27 22.46 8.14
C ASN A 322 -44.31 23.51 8.79
N LYS A 323 -43.84 23.20 10.00
CA LYS A 323 -42.81 23.96 10.69
C LYS A 323 -41.53 23.14 10.81
N ALA A 324 -40.41 23.86 10.86
CA ALA A 324 -39.12 23.25 11.07
C ALA A 324 -38.85 23.06 12.57
N HIS A 325 -38.47 21.83 12.95
CA HIS A 325 -38.14 21.47 14.32
C HIS A 325 -36.74 20.96 14.42
N LYS A 326 -36.01 21.44 15.41
CA LYS A 326 -34.62 21.05 15.68
C LYS A 326 -34.55 19.78 16.55
N TYR A 327 -33.94 18.74 16.05
CA TYR A 327 -33.73 17.49 16.78
C TYR A 327 -32.25 17.23 17.00
N PRO A 328 -31.77 17.20 18.26
CA PRO A 328 -30.41 16.80 18.55
C PRO A 328 -30.24 15.31 18.19
N VAL A 329 -29.16 15.00 17.48
CA VAL A 329 -28.90 13.65 16.97
C VAL A 329 -27.50 13.18 17.33
N ALA A 330 -27.39 11.87 17.62
CA ALA A 330 -26.10 11.21 17.67
C ALA A 330 -25.82 10.53 16.32
N VAL A 331 -24.66 10.77 15.77
CA VAL A 331 -24.23 10.23 14.48
C VAL A 331 -23.29 9.06 14.74
N GLY A 332 -23.53 7.95 14.06
CA GLY A 332 -22.68 6.76 14.03
C GLY A 332 -21.74 6.77 12.82
N LEU A 333 -21.89 5.76 11.97
CA LEU A 333 -21.13 5.63 10.75
C LEU A 333 -21.46 6.76 9.77
N SER A 334 -20.44 7.38 9.21
CA SER A 334 -20.60 8.45 8.22
C SER A 334 -19.73 8.18 7.00
N THR A 335 -20.31 8.40 5.83
CA THR A 335 -19.64 8.37 4.54
C THR A 335 -19.50 9.79 4.00
N ARG A 336 -19.05 9.95 2.76
CA ARG A 336 -18.94 11.27 2.13
C ARG A 336 -20.30 11.92 1.86
N THR A 337 -21.36 11.15 1.69
CA THR A 337 -22.71 11.65 1.30
C THR A 337 -23.80 11.30 2.30
N LEU A 338 -23.66 10.23 3.04
CA LEU A 338 -24.67 9.67 3.94
C LEU A 338 -24.10 9.51 5.35
N ALA A 339 -24.95 9.69 6.35
CA ALA A 339 -24.63 9.46 7.76
C ALA A 339 -25.70 8.64 8.44
N GLU A 340 -25.27 7.78 9.35
CA GLU A 340 -26.15 7.04 10.25
C GLU A 340 -26.53 7.91 11.43
N VAL A 341 -27.81 7.97 11.74
CA VAL A 341 -28.33 8.55 12.98
C VAL A 341 -28.64 7.41 13.96
N THR A 342 -27.87 7.34 15.05
CA THR A 342 -28.02 6.29 16.06
C THR A 342 -29.08 6.61 17.11
N SER A 343 -29.37 7.89 17.32
CA SER A 343 -30.44 8.37 18.21
C SER A 343 -30.91 9.78 17.86
N GLY A 344 -32.11 10.13 18.33
CA GLY A 344 -32.68 11.47 18.16
C GLY A 344 -33.62 11.63 16.96
N LEU A 345 -33.71 10.66 16.06
CA LEU A 345 -34.56 10.73 14.86
C LEU A 345 -35.39 9.42 14.71
N LYS A 346 -36.59 9.57 14.14
CA LYS A 346 -37.44 8.40 13.83
C LYS A 346 -37.36 8.07 12.34
N PRO A 347 -37.49 6.79 11.96
CA PRO A 347 -37.66 6.38 10.57
C PRO A 347 -38.85 7.12 9.93
N GLY A 348 -38.70 7.55 8.69
CA GLY A 348 -39.72 8.29 7.97
C GLY A 348 -39.75 9.79 8.22
N ALA A 349 -38.92 10.34 9.12
CA ALA A 349 -38.83 11.78 9.36
C ALA A 349 -38.35 12.53 8.09
N ARG A 350 -38.98 13.66 7.80
CA ARG A 350 -38.63 14.54 6.67
C ARG A 350 -37.55 15.51 7.11
N VAL A 351 -36.27 15.20 6.83
CA VAL A 351 -35.11 16.03 7.19
C VAL A 351 -34.83 17.08 6.11
N ILE A 352 -34.53 18.31 6.52
CA ILE A 352 -34.20 19.38 5.61
C ILE A 352 -32.75 19.22 5.17
N VAL A 353 -32.52 19.17 3.85
CA VAL A 353 -31.19 19.04 3.24
C VAL A 353 -30.68 20.33 2.59
N ARG A 354 -31.58 21.30 2.40
CA ARG A 354 -31.25 22.65 1.94
C ARG A 354 -32.21 23.66 2.54
N GLY A 355 -31.69 24.83 2.89
CA GLY A 355 -32.47 25.93 3.50
C GLY A 355 -32.50 25.85 5.03
N GLN A 356 -31.69 24.99 5.65
CA GLN A 356 -31.58 24.86 7.11
C GLN A 356 -30.72 25.97 7.75
N ASP A 357 -29.82 26.61 6.99
CA ASP A 357 -28.84 27.56 7.55
C ASP A 357 -29.57 28.82 8.07
N GLY A 358 -29.47 29.05 9.38
CA GLY A 358 -30.11 30.17 10.04
C GLY A 358 -31.63 30.02 10.20
N LEU A 359 -32.22 28.85 9.94
CA LEU A 359 -33.65 28.58 10.12
C LEU A 359 -33.98 28.46 11.62
N PRO A 360 -34.79 29.34 12.22
CA PRO A 360 -35.11 29.23 13.64
C PRO A 360 -36.11 28.09 13.92
N GLU A 361 -36.06 27.58 15.15
CA GLU A 361 -37.03 26.58 15.66
C GLU A 361 -38.47 27.12 15.46
N GLY A 362 -39.35 26.29 14.93
CA GLY A 362 -40.75 26.63 14.68
C GLY A 362 -41.03 27.51 13.45
N ALA A 363 -40.03 27.77 12.63
CA ALA A 363 -40.20 28.55 11.38
C ALA A 363 -41.15 27.83 10.40
N ALA A 364 -42.07 28.60 9.80
CA ALA A 364 -42.93 28.07 8.74
C ALA A 364 -42.11 27.79 7.46
N VAL A 365 -42.25 26.59 6.92
CA VAL A 365 -41.48 26.15 5.73
C VAL A 365 -42.40 25.65 4.61
N THR A 366 -41.97 25.86 3.38
CA THR A 366 -42.61 25.26 2.20
C THR A 366 -41.65 24.27 1.59
N VAL A 367 -42.10 23.02 1.44
CA VAL A 367 -41.31 21.95 0.84
C VAL A 367 -41.29 22.11 -0.67
N GLU A 368 -40.12 22.36 -1.25
CA GLU A 368 -39.91 22.31 -2.70
C GLU A 368 -39.62 20.84 -3.13
N SER A 369 -40.30 20.42 -4.18
CA SER A 369 -39.98 19.12 -4.82
C SER A 369 -38.66 19.24 -5.58
N LYS A 370 -37.81 18.23 -5.43
CA LYS A 370 -36.50 18.11 -6.08
C LYS A 370 -36.64 17.99 -7.60
#